data_dac746f7ee114cd0450583372ae7a4af
#
_entry.id   dac746f7ee114cd0450583372ae7a4af
#
_cell.length_a   1.000
_cell.length_b   1.000
_cell.length_c   1.000
_cell.angle_alpha   90.00
_cell.angle_beta   90.00
_cell.angle_gamma   90.00
#
_symmetry.space_group_name_H-M   'P 1'
#
loop_
_entity.id
_entity.type
_entity.pdbx_description
1 polymer ?
#
loop_
_entity_poly.entity_id
_entity_poly.type
_entity_poly.pdbx_seq_one_letter_code
_entity_poly.pdbx_strand_id
1 'polypeptide(L)'
;MNFQFIFKLTIFTMLLAVPASNAVHAERVKDIAGVAGVRSNQLVGYGIVVGLSGTGDGNSGLTLQSMQAMVSRFGLVTDVSGLNAKNAAAVMITAELPPFTKLGQTLDITVSTMGGANSLRGGTLLMSPLLGADGETYAIAQGNLVVGGLGVQGGDQSSLVVNIPTVGRIPRGASVERMVPSSFLETPH
;
A
#
# COMPACT_ATOMS: atom_id res chain seq x y z
N MET A 1 -32.24 70.34 -2.94
CA MET A 1 -31.27 69.23 -3.02
C MET A 1 -31.79 68.13 -2.09
N ASN A 2 -32.27 67.00 -2.66
CA ASN A 2 -33.13 66.04 -1.94
C ASN A 2 -32.38 65.29 -0.89
N PHE A 3 -32.77 65.38 0.36
CA PHE A 3 -32.24 64.68 1.52
C PHE A 3 -32.12 63.12 1.27
N GLN A 4 -33.04 62.55 0.52
CA GLN A 4 -33.02 61.15 0.08
C GLN A 4 -31.85 60.81 -0.84
N PHE A 5 -31.34 61.71 -1.63
CA PHE A 5 -30.22 61.50 -2.53
C PHE A 5 -28.91 61.48 -1.76
N ILE A 6 -28.75 62.31 -0.79
CA ILE A 6 -27.56 62.37 0.08
C ILE A 6 -27.50 61.08 0.94
N PHE A 7 -28.63 60.62 1.45
CA PHE A 7 -28.72 59.41 2.26
C PHE A 7 -28.38 58.11 1.45
N LYS A 8 -28.85 58.07 0.20
CA LYS A 8 -28.49 56.93 -0.70
C LYS A 8 -27.01 56.96 -1.09
N LEU A 9 -26.43 58.14 -1.29
CA LEU A 9 -25.03 58.32 -1.64
C LEU A 9 -24.11 57.89 -0.46
N THR A 10 -24.47 58.24 0.79
CA THR A 10 -23.70 57.82 1.98
C THR A 10 -23.77 56.34 2.24
N ILE A 11 -24.91 55.68 2.01
CA ILE A 11 -25.03 54.24 2.12
C ILE A 11 -24.19 53.55 1.04
N PHE A 12 -24.17 54.08 -0.19
CA PHE A 12 -23.38 53.50 -1.28
C PHE A 12 -21.87 53.64 -1.05
N THR A 13 -21.40 54.76 -0.49
CA THR A 13 -19.98 54.94 -0.13
C THR A 13 -19.58 54.09 1.07
N MET A 14 -20.47 53.82 2.02
CA MET A 14 -20.21 52.96 3.18
C MET A 14 -20.13 51.47 2.77
N LEU A 15 -20.87 51.06 1.72
CA LEU A 15 -20.83 49.69 1.19
C LEU A 15 -19.54 49.41 0.39
N LEU A 16 -18.88 50.47 -0.16
CA LEU A 16 -17.61 50.35 -0.90
C LEU A 16 -16.38 50.27 0.02
N ALA A 17 -16.53 50.56 1.31
CA ALA A 17 -15.45 50.59 2.30
C ALA A 17 -15.26 49.25 3.05
N VAL A 18 -15.78 48.14 2.52
CA VAL A 18 -15.46 46.80 3.07
C VAL A 18 -13.98 46.51 2.75
N PRO A 19 -13.08 46.48 3.75
CA PRO A 19 -11.72 46.15 3.49
C PRO A 19 -11.72 44.73 2.93
N ALA A 20 -11.19 44.54 1.72
CA ALA A 20 -10.85 43.22 1.19
C ALA A 20 -9.85 42.62 2.17
N SER A 21 -10.33 41.77 3.08
CA SER A 21 -9.49 41.01 3.95
C SER A 21 -8.68 40.06 3.06
N ASN A 22 -7.43 40.44 2.78
CA ASN A 22 -6.47 39.54 2.19
C ASN A 22 -6.33 38.36 3.16
N ALA A 23 -6.91 37.23 2.80
CA ALA A 23 -6.67 35.98 3.50
C ALA A 23 -5.17 35.69 3.36
N VAL A 24 -4.40 35.97 4.40
CA VAL A 24 -3.00 35.60 4.49
C VAL A 24 -3.00 34.09 4.63
N HIS A 25 -2.76 33.38 3.53
CA HIS A 25 -2.50 31.96 3.54
C HIS A 25 -1.11 31.76 4.17
N ALA A 26 -1.09 31.40 5.44
CA ALA A 26 0.14 30.95 6.09
C ALA A 26 0.44 29.54 5.57
N GLU A 27 1.25 29.42 4.54
CA GLU A 27 1.78 28.15 4.08
C GLU A 27 2.80 27.63 5.08
N ARG A 28 2.72 26.33 5.38
CA ARG A 28 3.68 25.70 6.29
C ARG A 28 5.00 25.47 5.55
N VAL A 29 6.12 25.61 6.23
CA VAL A 29 7.44 25.37 5.65
C VAL A 29 7.55 23.99 5.00
N LYS A 30 6.85 22.98 5.54
CA LYS A 30 6.80 21.62 4.98
C LYS A 30 6.12 21.53 3.60
N ASP A 31 5.29 22.51 3.25
CA ASP A 31 4.55 22.54 1.99
C ASP A 31 5.32 23.30 0.90
N ILE A 32 6.31 24.12 1.31
CA ILE A 32 7.11 24.99 0.44
C ILE A 32 8.55 24.45 0.27
N ALA A 33 9.07 23.75 1.29
CA ALA A 33 10.46 23.29 1.31
C ALA A 33 10.58 21.79 1.48
N GLY A 34 11.36 21.16 0.61
CA GLY A 34 11.82 19.77 0.76
C GLY A 34 13.23 19.76 1.33
N VAL A 35 13.51 18.85 2.25
CA VAL A 35 14.87 18.64 2.75
C VAL A 35 15.62 17.79 1.72
N ALA A 36 16.70 18.32 1.16
CA ALA A 36 17.54 17.59 0.20
C ALA A 36 18.10 16.31 0.87
N GLY A 37 18.04 15.17 0.15
CA GLY A 37 18.52 13.89 0.65
C GLY A 37 17.51 13.10 1.50
N VAL A 38 16.32 13.67 1.81
CA VAL A 38 15.26 12.98 2.52
C VAL A 38 14.22 12.50 1.51
N ARG A 39 14.19 11.19 1.25
CA ARG A 39 13.21 10.58 0.35
C ARG A 39 12.73 9.26 0.91
N SER A 40 11.51 8.87 0.59
CA SER A 40 11.05 7.51 0.80
C SER A 40 11.63 6.58 -0.28
N ASN A 41 11.85 5.32 0.08
CA ASN A 41 12.32 4.29 -0.84
C ASN A 41 11.19 3.29 -1.07
N GLN A 42 11.01 2.91 -2.33
CA GLN A 42 10.03 1.91 -2.70
C GLN A 42 10.63 0.52 -2.52
N LEU A 43 9.90 -0.35 -1.83
CA LEU A 43 10.25 -1.75 -1.66
C LEU A 43 9.30 -2.62 -2.48
N VAL A 44 9.87 -3.65 -3.08
CA VAL A 44 9.12 -4.64 -3.85
C VAL A 44 9.52 -6.04 -3.41
N GLY A 45 8.56 -6.96 -3.36
CA GLY A 45 8.82 -8.35 -3.03
C GLY A 45 7.89 -9.29 -3.76
N TYR A 46 8.30 -10.54 -3.82
CA TYR A 46 7.51 -11.65 -4.30
C TYR A 46 7.15 -12.55 -3.12
N GLY A 47 5.92 -13.04 -3.11
CA GLY A 47 5.47 -13.93 -2.05
C GLY A 47 4.36 -14.87 -2.48
N ILE A 48 3.94 -15.70 -1.53
CA ILE A 48 2.81 -16.62 -1.69
C ILE A 48 1.79 -16.32 -0.60
N VAL A 49 0.55 -16.17 -1.02
CA VAL A 49 -0.61 -16.14 -0.13
C VAL A 49 -1.23 -17.53 -0.10
N VAL A 50 -1.51 -18.02 1.10
CA VAL A 50 -2.15 -19.31 1.35
C VAL A 50 -3.46 -19.14 2.09
N GLY A 51 -4.28 -20.19 2.16
CA GLY A 51 -5.57 -20.16 2.86
C GLY A 51 -6.73 -19.64 2.02
N LEU A 52 -6.55 -19.53 0.71
CA LEU A 52 -7.60 -19.12 -0.22
C LEU A 52 -8.57 -20.27 -0.47
N SER A 53 -9.85 -20.10 -0.12
CA SER A 53 -10.88 -21.15 -0.25
C SER A 53 -11.27 -21.39 -1.71
N GLY A 54 -10.36 -21.94 -2.51
CA GLY A 54 -10.59 -22.26 -3.92
C GLY A 54 -10.49 -21.07 -4.89
N THR A 55 -10.12 -19.89 -4.41
CA THR A 55 -10.01 -18.66 -5.23
C THR A 55 -8.59 -18.34 -5.67
N GLY A 56 -7.63 -19.22 -5.40
CA GLY A 56 -6.22 -19.07 -5.75
C GLY A 56 -5.93 -19.33 -7.24
N ASP A 57 -4.66 -19.47 -7.57
CA ASP A 57 -4.14 -19.53 -8.95
C ASP A 57 -4.44 -20.85 -9.68
N GLY A 58 -5.02 -21.84 -9.00
CA GLY A 58 -5.32 -23.13 -9.62
C GLY A 58 -4.06 -23.90 -10.04
N ASN A 59 -3.92 -24.21 -11.32
CA ASN A 59 -2.79 -24.96 -11.87
C ASN A 59 -1.68 -24.07 -12.42
N SER A 60 -1.48 -22.88 -11.86
CA SER A 60 -0.39 -21.99 -12.26
C SER A 60 0.98 -22.65 -11.95
N GLY A 61 1.79 -22.86 -12.98
CA GLY A 61 3.13 -23.43 -12.83
C GLY A 61 4.02 -22.59 -11.89
N LEU A 62 3.90 -21.27 -11.94
CA LEU A 62 4.64 -20.35 -11.06
C LEU A 62 4.33 -20.60 -9.58
N THR A 63 3.05 -20.67 -9.24
CA THR A 63 2.61 -20.88 -7.85
C THR A 63 3.00 -22.26 -7.34
N LEU A 64 2.84 -23.30 -8.16
CA LEU A 64 3.24 -24.66 -7.81
C LEU A 64 4.75 -24.78 -7.59
N GLN A 65 5.57 -24.21 -8.48
CA GLN A 65 7.02 -24.20 -8.35
C GLN A 65 7.48 -23.43 -7.09
N SER A 66 6.85 -22.32 -6.80
CA SER A 66 7.16 -21.52 -5.61
C SER A 66 6.77 -22.22 -4.32
N MET A 67 5.64 -22.92 -4.31
CA MET A 67 5.23 -23.75 -3.18
C MET A 67 6.22 -24.91 -2.97
N GLN A 68 6.65 -25.57 -4.04
CA GLN A 68 7.66 -26.63 -3.96
C GLN A 68 8.98 -26.11 -3.39
N ALA A 69 9.47 -24.96 -3.87
CA ALA A 69 10.69 -24.34 -3.38
C ALA A 69 10.60 -24.00 -1.88
N MET A 70 9.43 -23.56 -1.43
CA MET A 70 9.19 -23.27 -0.02
C MET A 70 9.16 -24.53 0.85
N VAL A 71 8.41 -25.54 0.44
CA VAL A 71 8.30 -26.82 1.16
C VAL A 71 9.66 -27.50 1.26
N SER A 72 10.48 -27.41 0.19
CA SER A 72 11.85 -27.92 0.18
C SER A 72 12.76 -27.24 1.21
N ARG A 73 12.57 -25.93 1.48
CA ARG A 73 13.30 -25.21 2.53
C ARG A 73 12.99 -25.74 3.95
N PHE A 74 11.84 -26.33 4.15
CA PHE A 74 11.46 -26.99 5.40
C PHE A 74 11.92 -28.45 5.47
N GLY A 75 12.73 -28.92 4.49
CA GLY A 75 13.26 -30.30 4.44
C GLY A 75 12.23 -31.32 3.96
N LEU A 76 11.10 -30.89 3.44
CA LEU A 76 10.09 -31.79 2.89
C LEU A 76 10.31 -31.95 1.39
N VAL A 77 10.49 -33.17 0.94
CA VAL A 77 10.53 -33.53 -0.47
C VAL A 77 9.12 -33.97 -0.88
N THR A 78 8.42 -33.12 -1.61
CA THR A 78 7.05 -33.41 -2.06
C THR A 78 6.99 -33.34 -3.57
N ASP A 79 6.36 -34.36 -4.17
CA ASP A 79 6.03 -34.30 -5.58
C ASP A 79 4.90 -33.26 -5.81
N VAL A 80 5.14 -32.31 -6.69
CA VAL A 80 4.16 -31.24 -7.03
C VAL A 80 2.93 -31.75 -7.74
N SER A 81 2.96 -33.00 -8.28
CA SER A 81 1.83 -33.57 -9.02
C SER A 81 0.55 -33.71 -8.17
N GLY A 82 0.69 -33.76 -6.83
CA GLY A 82 -0.44 -33.77 -5.88
C GLY A 82 -0.85 -32.44 -5.30
N LEU A 83 -0.10 -31.35 -5.54
CA LEU A 83 -0.40 -30.03 -5.00
C LEU A 83 -1.40 -29.29 -5.89
N ASN A 84 -2.43 -28.76 -5.26
CA ASN A 84 -3.42 -27.93 -5.94
C ASN A 84 -3.33 -26.48 -5.43
N ALA A 85 -2.89 -25.58 -6.30
CA ALA A 85 -2.75 -24.16 -5.98
C ALA A 85 -4.09 -23.39 -5.93
N LYS A 86 -5.24 -24.07 -5.90
CA LYS A 86 -6.54 -23.39 -5.71
C LYS A 86 -6.62 -22.66 -4.38
N ASN A 87 -5.86 -23.08 -3.38
CA ASN A 87 -5.82 -22.45 -2.06
C ASN A 87 -4.59 -21.54 -1.87
N ALA A 88 -3.83 -21.29 -2.94
CA ALA A 88 -2.65 -20.44 -2.91
C ALA A 88 -2.59 -19.53 -4.14
N ALA A 89 -1.91 -18.40 -3.99
CA ALA A 89 -1.69 -17.46 -5.08
C ALA A 89 -0.28 -16.85 -5.00
N ALA A 90 0.36 -16.71 -6.16
CA ALA A 90 1.57 -15.93 -6.32
C ALA A 90 1.23 -14.43 -6.31
N VAL A 91 1.94 -13.67 -5.51
CA VAL A 91 1.65 -12.25 -5.30
C VAL A 91 2.89 -11.38 -5.39
N MET A 92 2.68 -10.16 -5.86
CA MET A 92 3.62 -9.05 -5.74
C MET A 92 3.28 -8.26 -4.48
N ILE A 93 4.31 -7.87 -3.74
CA ILE A 93 4.20 -7.09 -2.51
C ILE A 93 4.89 -5.77 -2.74
N THR A 94 4.24 -4.67 -2.37
CA THR A 94 4.82 -3.34 -2.42
C THR A 94 4.70 -2.66 -1.07
N ALA A 95 5.74 -1.91 -0.70
CA ALA A 95 5.76 -1.10 0.50
C ALA A 95 6.54 0.19 0.27
N GLU A 96 6.26 1.19 1.07
CA GLU A 96 7.04 2.42 1.12
C GLU A 96 7.85 2.43 2.41
N LEU A 97 9.17 2.56 2.28
CA LEU A 97 10.09 2.72 3.39
C LEU A 97 10.35 4.21 3.64
N PRO A 98 9.76 4.80 4.69
CA PRO A 98 9.98 6.20 5.02
C PRO A 98 11.46 6.50 5.33
N PRO A 99 11.90 7.74 5.15
CA PRO A 99 13.25 8.14 5.56
C PRO A 99 13.40 8.00 7.07
N PHE A 100 14.63 7.73 7.52
CA PHE A 100 15.01 7.57 8.93
C PHE A 100 14.31 6.42 9.68
N THR A 101 13.77 5.46 8.95
CA THR A 101 13.15 4.27 9.53
C THR A 101 14.18 3.44 10.27
N LYS A 102 13.86 3.01 11.49
CA LYS A 102 14.72 2.19 12.35
C LYS A 102 14.40 0.70 12.22
N LEU A 103 15.37 -0.13 12.60
CA LEU A 103 15.18 -1.57 12.69
C LEU A 103 13.99 -1.91 13.61
N GLY A 104 13.19 -2.89 13.19
CA GLY A 104 12.00 -3.34 13.92
C GLY A 104 10.77 -2.45 13.75
N GLN A 105 10.86 -1.33 13.05
CA GLN A 105 9.67 -0.56 12.68
C GLN A 105 8.81 -1.34 11.69
N THR A 106 7.50 -1.16 11.79
CA THR A 106 6.54 -1.85 10.93
C THR A 106 6.06 -0.94 9.80
N LEU A 107 5.86 -1.53 8.62
CA LEU A 107 5.37 -0.88 7.42
C LEU A 107 4.05 -1.49 6.98
N ASP A 108 3.17 -0.66 6.45
CA ASP A 108 1.99 -1.13 5.73
C ASP A 108 2.41 -1.67 4.38
N ILE A 109 1.84 -2.79 3.99
CA ILE A 109 2.12 -3.39 2.68
C ILE A 109 0.86 -3.56 1.86
N THR A 110 1.03 -3.48 0.55
CA THR A 110 0.00 -3.82 -0.42
C THR A 110 0.40 -5.09 -1.14
N VAL A 111 -0.54 -6.01 -1.28
CA VAL A 111 -0.36 -7.34 -1.87
C VAL A 111 -1.30 -7.46 -3.06
N SER A 112 -0.76 -7.78 -4.24
CA SER A 112 -1.51 -7.90 -5.48
C SER A 112 -1.22 -9.22 -6.16
N THR A 113 -2.22 -9.88 -6.74
CA THR A 113 -2.05 -11.14 -7.46
C THR A 113 -1.20 -10.94 -8.70
N MET A 114 -0.33 -11.92 -9.00
CA MET A 114 0.43 -11.99 -10.25
C MET A 114 -0.14 -13.03 -11.21
N GLY A 115 -0.91 -13.98 -10.69
CA GLY A 115 -1.47 -15.10 -11.42
C GLY A 115 -2.96 -14.96 -11.68
N GLY A 116 -3.63 -16.08 -11.82
CA GLY A 116 -5.06 -16.19 -12.13
C GLY A 116 -5.99 -16.21 -10.92
N ALA A 117 -5.51 -15.88 -9.73
CA ALA A 117 -6.33 -15.90 -8.52
C ALA A 117 -7.48 -14.90 -8.60
N ASN A 118 -8.68 -15.37 -8.31
CA ASN A 118 -9.91 -14.57 -8.38
C ASN A 118 -10.12 -13.71 -7.14
N SER A 119 -9.56 -14.10 -5.99
CA SER A 119 -9.67 -13.36 -4.73
C SER A 119 -8.58 -13.74 -3.74
N LEU A 120 -8.08 -12.74 -3.00
CA LEU A 120 -7.14 -12.92 -1.88
C LEU A 120 -7.81 -12.92 -0.51
N ARG A 121 -9.13 -12.92 -0.44
CA ARG A 121 -9.87 -12.87 0.83
C ARG A 121 -9.58 -14.08 1.71
N GLY A 122 -9.38 -13.81 3.00
CA GLY A 122 -9.07 -14.84 3.99
C GLY A 122 -7.66 -15.41 3.89
N GLY A 123 -6.86 -14.93 2.93
CA GLY A 123 -5.51 -15.39 2.73
C GLY A 123 -4.52 -14.83 3.73
N THR A 124 -3.45 -15.59 3.95
CA THR A 124 -2.30 -15.21 4.77
C THR A 124 -1.06 -15.18 3.88
N LEU A 125 -0.34 -14.05 3.90
CA LEU A 125 0.95 -13.91 3.24
C LEU A 125 2.01 -14.65 4.05
N LEU A 126 2.73 -15.54 3.40
CA LEU A 126 3.88 -16.21 3.97
C LEU A 126 5.09 -15.28 3.98
N MET A 127 6.04 -15.54 4.89
CA MET A 127 7.25 -14.75 5.07
C MET A 127 7.96 -14.49 3.73
N SER A 128 8.09 -13.24 3.34
CA SER A 128 8.58 -12.79 2.04
C SER A 128 9.51 -11.60 2.19
N PRO A 129 10.71 -11.63 1.59
CA PRO A 129 11.62 -10.49 1.61
C PRO A 129 11.12 -9.36 0.72
N LEU A 130 11.32 -8.12 1.16
CA LEU A 130 11.10 -6.91 0.40
C LEU A 130 12.44 -6.28 0.05
N LEU A 131 12.67 -6.10 -1.25
CA LEU A 131 13.92 -5.60 -1.79
C LEU A 131 13.79 -4.14 -2.20
N GLY A 132 14.88 -3.40 -2.01
CA GLY A 132 15.04 -2.06 -2.56
C GLY A 132 15.46 -2.09 -4.03
N ALA A 133 15.65 -0.91 -4.60
CA ALA A 133 16.11 -0.74 -6.00
C ALA A 133 17.55 -1.28 -6.24
N ASP A 134 18.32 -1.42 -5.19
CA ASP A 134 19.68 -2.00 -5.19
C ASP A 134 19.70 -3.54 -5.11
N GLY A 135 18.52 -4.17 -4.97
CA GLY A 135 18.37 -5.62 -4.84
C GLY A 135 18.62 -6.16 -3.43
N GLU A 136 18.91 -5.29 -2.46
CA GLU A 136 19.11 -5.68 -1.06
C GLU A 136 17.77 -5.80 -0.31
N THR A 137 17.71 -6.72 0.66
CA THR A 137 16.52 -6.90 1.50
C THR A 137 16.51 -5.87 2.62
N TYR A 138 15.45 -5.06 2.68
CA TYR A 138 15.25 -4.02 3.70
C TYR A 138 14.18 -4.37 4.72
N ALA A 139 13.19 -5.17 4.33
CA ALA A 139 12.11 -5.57 5.24
C ALA A 139 11.66 -7.00 4.96
N ILE A 140 11.00 -7.59 5.92
CA ILE A 140 10.36 -8.91 5.79
C ILE A 140 8.86 -8.74 6.00
N ALA A 141 8.08 -9.21 5.03
CA ALA A 141 6.63 -9.11 5.00
C ALA A 141 5.97 -10.44 5.40
N GLN A 142 4.93 -10.37 6.24
CA GLN A 142 4.11 -11.51 6.64
C GLN A 142 2.79 -11.03 7.24
N GLY A 143 1.70 -11.79 7.10
CA GLY A 143 0.47 -11.52 7.84
C GLY A 143 -0.82 -11.83 7.10
N ASN A 144 -1.93 -11.57 7.75
CA ASN A 144 -3.26 -11.81 7.22
C ASN A 144 -3.72 -10.64 6.35
N LEU A 145 -4.26 -10.93 5.17
CA LEU A 145 -4.72 -9.91 4.24
C LEU A 145 -6.08 -9.35 4.65
N VAL A 146 -6.15 -8.02 4.62
CA VAL A 146 -7.40 -7.29 4.64
C VAL A 146 -7.75 -6.91 3.21
N VAL A 147 -8.75 -7.57 2.65
CA VAL A 147 -9.24 -7.31 1.29
C VAL A 147 -10.56 -6.56 1.40
N GLY A 148 -10.59 -5.34 0.90
CA GLY A 148 -11.79 -4.52 0.88
C GLY A 148 -12.83 -5.04 -0.12
N GLY A 149 -14.10 -4.62 0.06
CA GLY A 149 -15.20 -4.86 -0.89
C GLY A 149 -16.21 -5.92 -0.43
N LEU A 150 -17.46 -5.63 -0.74
CA LEU A 150 -18.60 -6.54 -0.58
C LEU A 150 -18.87 -7.20 -1.94
N GLY A 151 -18.74 -8.53 -1.99
CA GLY A 151 -19.29 -9.32 -3.08
C GLY A 151 -20.67 -9.83 -2.63
N VAL A 152 -21.74 -9.29 -3.18
CA VAL A 152 -23.09 -9.85 -3.01
C VAL A 152 -23.37 -10.70 -4.23
N GLN A 153 -23.45 -12.01 -4.06
CA GLN A 153 -24.04 -12.90 -5.07
C GLN A 153 -25.55 -12.89 -4.87
N GLY A 154 -26.26 -12.15 -5.70
CA GLY A 154 -27.71 -12.29 -5.83
C GLY A 154 -27.98 -13.53 -6.68
N GLY A 155 -28.92 -14.42 -6.23
CA GLY A 155 -29.40 -15.54 -7.04
C GLY A 155 -30.21 -14.99 -8.21
N ASP A 156 -29.61 -14.87 -9.33
CA ASP A 156 -30.11 -14.70 -10.70
C ASP A 156 -29.04 -13.92 -11.50
N GLN A 157 -27.97 -14.59 -11.90
CA GLN A 157 -26.93 -14.13 -12.85
C GLN A 157 -26.43 -12.66 -12.72
N SER A 158 -26.77 -11.95 -11.64
CA SER A 158 -26.34 -10.59 -11.36
C SER A 158 -25.28 -10.60 -10.24
N SER A 159 -24.00 -10.54 -10.62
CA SER A 159 -22.91 -10.35 -9.66
C SER A 159 -22.51 -8.88 -9.64
N LEU A 160 -22.82 -8.17 -8.55
CA LEU A 160 -22.28 -6.85 -8.30
C LEU A 160 -20.96 -7.01 -7.54
N VAL A 161 -19.84 -6.94 -8.24
CA VAL A 161 -18.51 -6.88 -7.63
C VAL A 161 -18.16 -5.42 -7.39
N VAL A 162 -18.35 -4.96 -6.18
CA VAL A 162 -17.85 -3.66 -5.74
C VAL A 162 -16.50 -3.87 -5.09
N ASN A 163 -15.47 -3.45 -5.77
CA ASN A 163 -14.04 -3.51 -5.41
C ASN A 163 -13.27 -4.75 -5.92
N ILE A 164 -11.98 -4.53 -6.16
CA ILE A 164 -11.08 -5.52 -6.77
C ILE A 164 -10.62 -6.52 -5.68
N PRO A 165 -11.08 -7.79 -5.71
CA PRO A 165 -10.73 -8.77 -4.67
C PRO A 165 -9.31 -9.33 -4.81
N THR A 166 -8.59 -8.94 -5.87
CA THR A 166 -7.23 -9.39 -6.19
C THR A 166 -6.12 -8.53 -5.58
N VAL A 167 -6.51 -7.47 -4.86
CA VAL A 167 -5.60 -6.60 -4.11
C VAL A 167 -6.03 -6.55 -2.66
N GLY A 168 -5.07 -6.73 -1.75
CA GLY A 168 -5.26 -6.63 -0.31
C GLY A 168 -4.18 -5.78 0.35
N ARG A 169 -4.42 -5.38 1.58
CA ARG A 169 -3.43 -4.69 2.41
C ARG A 169 -3.20 -5.46 3.70
N ILE A 170 -1.99 -5.37 4.22
CA ILE A 170 -1.66 -5.87 5.55
C ILE A 170 -1.12 -4.68 6.34
N PRO A 171 -1.92 -4.09 7.23
CA PRO A 171 -1.45 -3.02 8.10
C PRO A 171 -0.33 -3.53 9.00
N ARG A 172 0.77 -2.80 9.06
CA ARG A 172 1.98 -3.21 9.79
C ARG A 172 2.50 -4.60 9.40
N GLY A 173 2.31 -4.95 8.13
CA GLY A 173 2.58 -6.29 7.61
C GLY A 173 4.03 -6.56 7.27
N ALA A 174 4.92 -5.60 7.34
CA ALA A 174 6.36 -5.82 7.17
C ALA A 174 7.15 -5.23 8.34
N SER A 175 8.24 -5.91 8.71
CA SER A 175 9.23 -5.48 9.69
C SER A 175 10.49 -5.03 8.98
N VAL A 176 11.04 -3.88 9.36
CA VAL A 176 12.30 -3.36 8.80
C VAL A 176 13.49 -4.08 9.42
N GLU A 177 14.30 -4.70 8.57
CA GLU A 177 15.48 -5.48 8.96
C GLU A 177 16.80 -4.77 8.61
N ARG A 178 16.75 -3.75 7.75
CA ARG A 178 17.91 -2.96 7.36
C ARG A 178 17.55 -1.49 7.20
N MET A 179 18.39 -0.60 7.72
CA MET A 179 18.24 0.85 7.52
C MET A 179 18.82 1.25 6.15
N VAL A 180 18.20 2.24 5.52
CA VAL A 180 18.80 2.89 4.35
C VAL A 180 19.88 3.85 4.85
N PRO A 181 21.12 3.76 4.34
CA PRO A 181 22.17 4.73 4.64
C PRO A 181 21.69 6.13 4.21
N SER A 182 21.74 7.09 5.13
CA SER A 182 21.45 8.49 4.82
C SER A 182 22.69 9.32 5.10
N SER A 183 22.99 10.23 4.20
CA SER A 183 24.16 11.14 4.32
C SER A 183 24.14 12.02 5.58
N PHE A 184 23.01 12.10 6.27
CA PHE A 184 22.86 12.83 7.53
C PHE A 184 23.30 12.03 8.77
N LEU A 185 23.53 10.74 8.64
CA LEU A 185 23.92 9.84 9.74
C LEU A 185 25.39 9.41 9.63
N GLU A 186 26.07 9.73 8.54
CA GLU A 186 27.50 9.50 8.41
C GLU A 186 28.23 10.66 9.07
N THR A 187 28.62 10.48 10.34
CA THR A 187 29.66 11.29 10.96
C THR A 187 30.96 10.97 10.22
N PRO A 188 31.63 11.95 9.57
CA PRO A 188 32.96 11.72 9.03
C PRO A 188 33.92 11.41 10.19
N HIS A 189 34.50 10.22 10.19
CA HIS A 189 35.64 9.87 11.03
C HIS A 189 36.91 10.45 10.46
#